data_c0aaaf07b66916c4a37c8656a5be1b00
#
_entry.id   c0aaaf07b66916c4a37c8656a5be1b00
#
_cell.length_a   1.000
_cell.length_b   1.000
_cell.length_c   1.000
_cell.angle_alpha   90.00
_cell.angle_beta   90.00
_cell.angle_gamma   90.00
#
_symmetry.space_group_name_H-M   'P 1'
#
loop_
_entity.id
_entity.type
_entity.pdbx_description
1 polymer ?
#
loop_
_entity_poly.entity_id
_entity_poly.type
_entity_poly.pdbx_seq_one_letter_code
_entity_poly.pdbx_strand_id
1 'polypeptide(L)'
;VENDAATFFVRVKGDSMTEAGIFDNDVLVIDRSKTQQNGDIVLAILDGEFTVKILGKSKKGVTLIPANQNYSVIEIKEEQSFEIWGVVTGSMRKFK
;
A
#
# COMPACT_ATOMS: atom_id res chain seq x y z
N VAL A 1 5.78 22.05 3.70
CA VAL A 1 4.33 22.12 3.58
C VAL A 1 3.86 21.03 2.61
N GLU A 2 2.85 20.33 3.00
CA GLU A 2 2.34 19.27 2.19
C GLU A 2 1.48 19.80 1.05
N ASN A 3 1.54 19.11 -0.06
CA ASN A 3 0.73 19.42 -1.20
C ASN A 3 -0.64 18.75 -1.03
N ASP A 4 -1.64 19.51 -0.63
CA ASP A 4 -2.97 18.98 -0.35
C ASP A 4 -3.59 18.27 -1.56
N ALA A 5 -3.25 18.73 -2.77
CA ALA A 5 -3.77 18.11 -3.99
C ALA A 5 -3.24 16.70 -4.23
N ALA A 6 -2.11 16.36 -3.59
CA ALA A 6 -1.51 15.03 -3.73
C ALA A 6 -1.97 14.06 -2.64
N THR A 7 -2.73 14.54 -1.65
CA THR A 7 -3.15 13.72 -0.51
C THR A 7 -4.60 13.28 -0.70
N PHE A 8 -4.85 12.00 -0.48
CA PHE A 8 -6.22 11.50 -0.50
C PHE A 8 -6.38 10.35 0.50
N PHE A 9 -7.61 9.90 0.68
CA PHE A 9 -7.94 8.91 1.71
C PHE A 9 -8.51 7.66 1.08
N VAL A 10 -8.15 6.50 1.64
CA VAL A 10 -8.63 5.21 1.15
C VAL A 10 -9.05 4.38 2.35
N ARG A 11 -10.22 3.72 2.22
CA ARG A 11 -10.70 2.81 3.25
C ARG A 11 -10.20 1.41 2.96
N VAL A 12 -9.62 0.78 3.98
CA VAL A 12 -9.04 -0.55 3.86
C VAL A 12 -10.13 -1.61 3.84
N LYS A 13 -9.96 -2.59 2.97
CA LYS A 13 -10.77 -3.81 2.96
C LYS A 13 -9.85 -4.99 3.23
N GLY A 14 -10.25 -5.84 4.15
CA GLY A 14 -9.52 -7.07 4.44
C GLY A 14 -8.49 -6.90 5.53
N ASP A 15 -7.67 -7.95 5.72
CA ASP A 15 -6.79 -8.05 6.87
C ASP A 15 -5.34 -8.37 6.50
N SER A 16 -4.92 -8.10 5.28
CA SER A 16 -3.57 -8.46 4.84
C SER A 16 -2.48 -7.60 5.45
N MET A 17 -2.82 -6.55 6.21
CA MET A 17 -1.85 -5.62 6.80
C MET A 17 -2.00 -5.48 8.31
N THR A 18 -2.61 -6.45 8.97
CA THR A 18 -2.90 -6.35 10.40
C THR A 18 -1.64 -6.30 11.26
N GLU A 19 -0.56 -6.95 10.84
CA GLU A 19 0.68 -6.93 11.61
C GLU A 19 1.41 -5.58 11.51
N ALA A 20 1.00 -4.74 10.59
CA ALA A 20 1.48 -3.36 10.49
C ALA A 20 0.53 -2.38 11.20
N GLY A 21 -0.49 -2.89 11.88
CA GLY A 21 -1.43 -2.04 12.59
C GLY A 21 -2.52 -1.45 11.71
N ILE A 22 -2.70 -1.98 10.51
CA ILE A 22 -3.74 -1.53 9.59
C ILE A 22 -4.83 -2.59 9.53
N PHE A 23 -6.04 -2.22 9.90
CA PHE A 23 -7.14 -3.16 10.05
C PHE A 23 -8.26 -2.85 9.06
N ASP A 24 -9.10 -3.86 8.84
CA ASP A 24 -10.27 -3.69 8.00
C ASP A 24 -11.05 -2.45 8.45
N ASN A 25 -11.46 -1.64 7.48
CA ASN A 25 -12.25 -0.43 7.69
C ASN A 25 -11.45 0.80 8.17
N ASP A 26 -10.15 0.67 8.41
CA ASP A 26 -9.31 1.83 8.69
C ASP A 26 -9.28 2.75 7.47
N VAL A 27 -9.08 4.04 7.71
CA VAL A 27 -8.90 5.02 6.65
C VAL A 27 -7.42 5.37 6.59
N LEU A 28 -6.84 5.21 5.41
CA LEU A 28 -5.42 5.51 5.19
C LEU A 28 -5.26 6.86 4.53
N VAL A 29 -4.21 7.56 4.93
CA VAL A 29 -3.78 8.81 4.29
C VAL A 29 -2.72 8.46 3.27
N ILE A 30 -2.97 8.80 2.02
CA ILE A 30 -2.09 8.48 0.89
C ILE A 30 -1.51 9.76 0.33
N ASP A 31 -0.20 9.79 0.14
CA ASP A 31 0.49 10.95 -0.45
C ASP A 31 1.10 10.52 -1.78
N ARG A 32 0.60 11.09 -2.88
CA ARG A 32 1.08 10.77 -4.22
C ARG A 32 2.35 11.52 -4.60
N SER A 33 2.69 12.55 -3.87
CA SER A 33 3.88 13.36 -4.17
C SER A 33 5.17 12.73 -3.65
N LYS A 34 5.08 11.79 -2.71
CA LYS A 34 6.26 11.17 -2.13
C LYS A 34 6.84 10.12 -3.04
N THR A 35 8.18 10.10 -3.14
CA THR A 35 8.88 9.05 -3.85
C THR A 35 8.88 7.80 -2.99
N GLN A 36 8.36 6.71 -3.52
CA GLN A 36 8.29 5.47 -2.77
C GLN A 36 9.66 4.82 -2.66
N GLN A 37 9.93 4.26 -1.50
CA GLN A 37 11.18 3.59 -1.18
C GLN A 37 10.92 2.17 -0.70
N ASN A 38 11.96 1.34 -0.80
CA ASN A 38 11.89 -0.03 -0.30
C ASN A 38 11.46 -0.02 1.17
N GLY A 39 10.45 -0.80 1.50
CA GLY A 39 9.91 -0.87 2.86
C GLY A 39 8.73 0.04 3.13
N ASP A 40 8.43 0.97 2.22
CA ASP A 40 7.25 1.84 2.40
C ASP A 40 5.97 1.03 2.24
N ILE A 41 4.94 1.44 2.97
CA ILE A 41 3.59 0.93 2.72
C ILE A 41 3.01 1.78 1.59
N VAL A 42 2.52 1.12 0.55
CA VAL A 42 2.05 1.80 -0.65
C VAL A 42 0.64 1.36 -1.00
N LEU A 43 -0.05 2.25 -1.69
CA LEU A 43 -1.27 1.90 -2.40
C LEU A 43 -0.87 1.65 -3.84
N ALA A 44 -1.16 0.46 -4.34
CA ALA A 44 -0.78 0.05 -5.69
C ALA A 44 -2.01 -0.45 -6.45
N ILE A 45 -1.90 -0.42 -7.77
CA ILE A 45 -2.89 -1.05 -8.65
C ILE A 45 -2.17 -2.19 -9.34
N LEU A 46 -2.68 -3.40 -9.14
CA LEU A 46 -2.13 -4.60 -9.77
C LEU A 46 -3.24 -5.28 -10.57
N ASP A 47 -3.04 -5.38 -11.88
CA ASP A 47 -4.02 -5.98 -12.78
C ASP A 47 -5.41 -5.39 -12.59
N GLY A 48 -5.47 -4.08 -12.39
CA GLY A 48 -6.72 -3.34 -12.28
C GLY A 48 -7.32 -3.27 -10.89
N GLU A 49 -6.69 -3.89 -9.88
CA GLU A 49 -7.21 -3.90 -8.52
C GLU A 49 -6.30 -3.14 -7.57
N PHE A 50 -6.89 -2.33 -6.70
CA PHE A 50 -6.15 -1.63 -5.66
C PHE A 50 -5.76 -2.59 -4.54
N THR A 51 -4.55 -2.40 -4.03
CA THR A 51 -4.08 -3.16 -2.87
C THR A 51 -3.12 -2.31 -2.05
N VAL A 52 -3.10 -2.54 -0.74
CA VAL A 52 -2.16 -1.88 0.18
C VAL A 52 -1.18 -2.94 0.67
N LYS A 53 0.10 -2.71 0.46
CA LYS A 53 1.14 -3.67 0.81
C LYS A 53 2.44 -2.94 1.10
N ILE A 54 3.40 -3.64 1.66
CA ILE A 54 4.76 -3.14 1.83
C ILE A 54 5.50 -3.34 0.51
N LEU A 55 6.16 -2.28 0.04
CA LEU A 55 6.90 -2.33 -1.21
C LEU A 55 8.26 -2.98 -0.98
N GLY A 56 8.58 -4.00 -1.76
CA GLY A 56 9.90 -4.60 -1.78
C GLY A 56 10.54 -4.37 -3.15
N LYS A 57 11.74 -3.80 -3.16
CA LYS A 57 12.51 -3.58 -4.38
C LYS A 57 13.85 -4.28 -4.28
N SER A 58 14.24 -4.97 -5.34
CA SER A 58 15.54 -5.60 -5.43
C SER A 58 15.97 -5.64 -6.88
N LYS A 59 17.19 -6.14 -7.12
CA LYS A 59 17.66 -6.33 -8.49
C LYS A 59 16.81 -7.29 -9.28
N LYS A 60 16.08 -8.17 -8.59
CA LYS A 60 15.20 -9.15 -9.23
C LYS A 60 13.85 -8.58 -9.61
N GLY A 61 13.54 -7.39 -9.13
CA GLY A 61 12.26 -6.75 -9.46
C GLY A 61 11.53 -6.26 -8.22
N VAL A 62 10.22 -6.15 -8.37
CA VAL A 62 9.34 -5.57 -7.35
C VAL A 62 8.47 -6.65 -6.74
N THR A 63 8.32 -6.61 -5.42
CA THR A 63 7.39 -7.46 -4.70
C THR A 63 6.46 -6.61 -3.87
N LEU A 64 5.27 -7.13 -3.61
CA LEU A 64 4.32 -6.55 -2.68
C LEU A 64 4.19 -7.51 -1.50
N ILE A 65 4.52 -7.01 -0.32
CA ILE A 65 4.66 -7.84 0.87
C ILE A 65 3.52 -7.55 1.83
N PRO A 66 2.67 -8.54 2.14
CA PRO A 66 1.63 -8.35 3.15
C PRO A 66 2.23 -8.32 4.54
N ALA A 67 1.59 -7.61 5.46
CA ALA A 67 1.94 -7.64 6.87
C ALA A 67 0.97 -8.57 7.61
N ASN A 68 0.96 -9.81 7.19
CA ASN A 68 0.11 -10.86 7.77
C ASN A 68 0.64 -12.19 7.25
N GLN A 69 1.10 -13.04 8.16
CA GLN A 69 1.74 -14.30 7.77
C GLN A 69 0.79 -15.30 7.11
N ASN A 70 -0.51 -15.03 7.14
CA ASN A 70 -1.48 -15.87 6.42
C ASN A 70 -1.56 -15.55 4.93
N TYR A 71 -0.84 -14.53 4.48
CA TYR A 71 -0.83 -14.09 3.08
C TYR A 71 0.57 -14.24 2.50
N SER A 72 0.64 -14.53 1.22
CA SER A 72 1.91 -14.73 0.52
C SER A 72 2.41 -13.44 -0.12
N VAL A 73 3.74 -13.32 -0.22
CA VAL A 73 4.38 -12.23 -0.97
C VAL A 73 3.97 -12.34 -2.44
N ILE A 74 3.67 -11.20 -3.04
CA ILE A 74 3.29 -11.13 -4.45
C ILE A 74 4.49 -10.64 -5.26
N GLU A 75 4.97 -11.48 -6.20
CA GLU A 75 6.04 -11.06 -7.11
C GLU A 75 5.40 -10.46 -8.35
N ILE A 76 5.80 -9.24 -8.68
CA ILE A 76 5.25 -8.55 -9.85
C ILE A 76 5.98 -9.06 -11.10
N LYS A 77 5.22 -9.53 -12.09
CA LYS A 77 5.77 -10.07 -13.32
C LYS A 77 5.65 -9.04 -14.44
N GLU A 78 6.53 -9.17 -15.45
CA GLU A 78 6.58 -8.20 -16.54
C GLU A 78 5.26 -8.04 -17.28
N GLU A 79 4.53 -9.13 -17.43
CA GLU A 79 3.28 -9.10 -18.17
C GLU A 79 2.12 -8.50 -17.38
N GLN A 80 2.30 -8.24 -16.08
CA GLN A 80 1.24 -7.68 -15.26
C GLN A 80 1.18 -6.17 -15.39
N SER A 81 -0.03 -5.63 -15.29
CA SER A 81 -0.23 -4.19 -15.19
C SER A 81 -0.01 -3.80 -13.74
N PHE A 82 0.92 -2.87 -13.51
CA PHE A 82 1.29 -2.50 -12.14
C PHE A 82 1.65 -1.02 -12.08
N GLU A 83 1.10 -0.34 -11.07
CA GLU A 83 1.39 1.06 -10.84
C GLU A 83 1.29 1.35 -9.35
N ILE A 84 2.25 2.11 -8.81
CA ILE A 84 2.17 2.59 -7.43
C ILE A 84 1.47 3.94 -7.46
N TRP A 85 0.37 4.04 -6.71
CA TRP A 85 -0.45 5.25 -6.68
C TRP A 85 -0.01 6.24 -5.61
N GLY A 86 0.59 5.76 -4.53
CA GLY A 86 1.08 6.66 -3.51
C GLY A 86 1.62 5.94 -2.30
N VAL A 87 2.19 6.71 -1.40
CA VAL A 87 2.78 6.21 -0.16
C VAL A 87 1.79 6.43 0.98
N VAL A 88 1.58 5.40 1.79
CA VAL A 88 0.73 5.50 2.98
C VAL A 88 1.52 6.24 4.05
N THR A 89 1.02 7.39 4.48
CA THR A 89 1.71 8.23 5.47
C THR A 89 1.04 8.20 6.83
N GLY A 90 -0.16 7.66 6.94
CA GLY A 90 -0.86 7.58 8.20
C GLY A 90 -2.15 6.82 8.08
N SER A 91 -2.79 6.61 9.22
CA SER A 91 -4.09 5.94 9.26
C SER A 91 -4.95 6.57 10.33
N MET A 92 -6.27 6.46 10.16
CA MET A 92 -7.26 6.93 11.12
C MET A 92 -8.24 5.81 11.39
N ARG A 93 -8.63 5.68 12.66
CA ARG A 93 -9.59 4.67 13.06
C ARG A 93 -10.65 5.30 13.94
N LYS A 94 -11.91 5.04 13.59
CA LYS A 94 -13.02 5.53 14.35
C LYS A 94 -13.46 4.45 15.34
N PHE A 95 -13.48 4.78 16.63
CA PHE A 95 -13.87 3.82 17.65
C PHE A 95 -15.37 3.88 17.97
N LYS A 96 -16.03 4.97 17.57
CA LYS A 96 -17.45 5.06 17.87
C LYS A 96 -18.17 5.90 16.82
#